data_f112982d3ac605a9d53c85adc8f8712b
#
_entry.id   f112982d3ac605a9d53c85adc8f8712b
#
_cell.length_a   1.000
_cell.length_b   1.000
_cell.length_c   1.000
_cell.angle_alpha   90.00
_cell.angle_beta   90.00
_cell.angle_gamma   90.00
#
_symmetry.space_group_name_H-M   'P 1'
#
loop_
_entity.id
_entity.type
_entity.pdbx_description
1 polymer ?
#
loop_
_entity_poly.entity_id
_entity_poly.type
_entity_poly.pdbx_seq_one_letter_code
_entity_poly.pdbx_strand_id
1 'polypeptide(L)'
;MVRVDGEIAGFALIILDVPKEYTKLSSAEKTNVISDFFIMRKFRRKGVGKKVAYLLFDESQGVWEIKQTISNKQAYSFWKHVIKSYEGGNLLQEEMLQTEQWNGPVLLFESQRR
;
A
#
# COMPACT_ATOMS: atom_id res chain seq x y z
N MET A 1 6.08 13.10 2.34
CA MET A 1 6.93 13.22 1.15
C MET A 1 8.21 12.40 1.34
N VAL A 2 8.62 11.68 0.32
CA VAL A 2 9.80 10.82 0.38
C VAL A 2 11.02 11.61 -0.08
N ARG A 3 12.12 11.55 0.68
CA ARG A 3 13.38 12.21 0.32
C ARG A 3 14.53 11.22 0.37
N VAL A 4 15.48 11.38 -0.54
CA VAL A 4 16.72 10.60 -0.57
C VAL A 4 17.85 11.62 -0.69
N ASP A 5 18.76 11.65 0.28
CA ASP A 5 19.88 12.60 0.36
C ASP A 5 19.44 14.04 0.15
N GLY A 6 18.29 14.41 0.73
CA GLY A 6 17.72 15.75 0.63
C GLY A 6 16.91 16.04 -0.62
N GLU A 7 16.98 15.18 -1.64
CA GLU A 7 16.16 15.32 -2.85
C GLU A 7 14.80 14.69 -2.68
N ILE A 8 13.77 15.31 -3.30
CA ILE A 8 12.44 14.73 -3.31
C ILE A 8 12.45 13.52 -4.23
N ALA A 9 12.14 12.35 -3.66
CA ALA A 9 12.13 11.08 -4.41
C ALA A 9 10.71 10.60 -4.74
N GLY A 10 9.70 11.12 -4.06
CA GLY A 10 8.33 10.71 -4.29
C GLY A 10 7.40 11.13 -3.18
N PHE A 11 6.22 10.52 -3.13
CA PHE A 11 5.27 10.77 -2.07
C PHE A 11 4.40 9.53 -1.83
N ALA A 12 3.80 9.49 -0.64
CA ALA A 12 2.79 8.51 -0.29
C ALA A 12 1.62 9.25 0.34
N LEU A 13 0.42 8.98 -0.13
CA LEU A 13 -0.79 9.50 0.46
C LEU A 13 -1.48 8.36 1.19
N ILE A 14 -1.47 8.44 2.52
CA ILE A 14 -2.04 7.41 3.37
C ILE A 14 -3.13 8.01 4.24
N ILE A 15 -4.13 7.20 4.55
CA ILE A 15 -5.20 7.58 5.46
C ILE A 15 -5.24 6.52 6.54
N LEU A 16 -5.03 6.94 7.79
CA LEU A 16 -4.98 6.02 8.92
C LEU A 16 -6.35 5.91 9.58
N ASP A 17 -6.60 4.74 10.14
CA ASP A 17 -7.80 4.45 10.95
C ASP A 17 -9.11 4.77 10.23
N VAL A 18 -9.20 4.37 8.96
CA VAL A 18 -10.42 4.56 8.16
C VAL A 18 -11.52 3.64 8.72
N PRO A 19 -12.71 4.19 9.01
CA PRO A 19 -13.82 3.37 9.46
C PRO A 19 -14.24 2.33 8.41
N LYS A 20 -14.73 1.21 8.90
CA LYS A 20 -15.12 0.06 8.08
C LYS A 20 -16.02 0.44 6.89
N GLU A 21 -16.99 1.33 7.10
CA GLU A 21 -17.95 1.72 6.08
C GLU A 21 -17.34 2.49 4.91
N TYR A 22 -16.11 2.97 5.06
CA TYR A 22 -15.40 3.71 4.00
C TYR A 22 -14.31 2.89 3.32
N THR A 23 -14.18 1.60 3.66
CA THR A 23 -13.20 0.72 3.03
C THR A 23 -13.85 -0.10 1.92
N LYS A 24 -13.03 -0.71 1.06
CA LYS A 24 -13.50 -1.51 -0.07
C LYS A 24 -13.70 -2.97 0.29
N LEU A 25 -12.73 -3.57 0.96
CA LEU A 25 -12.75 -5.00 1.30
C LEU A 25 -12.72 -5.28 2.79
N SER A 26 -12.17 -4.36 3.56
CA SER A 26 -11.88 -4.62 4.97
C SER A 26 -13.16 -4.74 5.80
N SER A 27 -13.18 -5.74 6.71
CA SER A 27 -14.21 -5.89 7.73
C SER A 27 -13.71 -5.43 9.10
N ALA A 28 -12.47 -4.98 9.20
CA ALA A 28 -11.92 -4.45 10.45
C ALA A 28 -12.55 -3.11 10.81
N GLU A 29 -12.67 -2.81 12.08
CA GLU A 29 -13.23 -1.53 12.54
C GLU A 29 -12.45 -0.34 12.00
N LYS A 30 -11.13 -0.48 11.95
CA LYS A 30 -10.23 0.56 11.44
C LYS A 30 -9.23 -0.07 10.49
N THR A 31 -8.99 0.60 9.38
CA THR A 31 -8.09 0.12 8.34
C THR A 31 -7.23 1.28 7.85
N ASN A 32 -5.95 1.02 7.67
CA ASN A 32 -5.06 2.00 7.06
C ASN A 32 -5.13 1.82 5.55
N VAL A 33 -5.22 2.92 4.83
CA VAL A 33 -5.39 2.88 3.37
C VAL A 33 -4.23 3.61 2.71
N ILE A 34 -3.61 2.98 1.72
CA ILE A 34 -2.69 3.67 0.82
C ILE A 34 -3.52 4.12 -0.37
N SER A 35 -3.77 5.43 -0.43
CA SER A 35 -4.58 6.04 -1.46
C SER A 35 -3.76 6.35 -2.71
N ASP A 36 -2.51 6.75 -2.53
CA ASP A 36 -1.61 7.04 -3.64
C ASP A 36 -0.17 6.83 -3.20
N PHE A 37 0.66 6.42 -4.13
CA PHE A 37 2.06 6.12 -3.84
C PHE A 37 2.87 6.29 -5.10
N PHE A 38 3.90 7.12 -5.03
CA PHE A 38 4.71 7.44 -6.20
C PHE A 38 6.16 7.59 -5.82
N ILE A 39 7.03 6.93 -6.57
CA ILE A 39 8.48 7.11 -6.48
C ILE A 39 8.97 7.60 -7.84
N MET A 40 9.70 8.70 -7.84
CA MET A 40 10.24 9.27 -9.08
C MET A 40 11.14 8.28 -9.79
N ARG A 41 11.10 8.29 -11.12
CA ARG A 41 11.80 7.34 -11.97
C ARG A 41 13.30 7.21 -11.62
N LYS A 42 13.95 8.32 -11.30
CA LYS A 42 15.36 8.38 -10.91
C LYS A 42 15.68 7.47 -9.73
N PHE A 43 14.72 7.29 -8.82
CA PHE A 43 14.92 6.52 -7.59
C PHE A 43 14.30 5.13 -7.64
N ARG A 44 13.69 4.75 -8.75
CA ARG A 44 13.13 3.40 -8.92
C ARG A 44 14.25 2.39 -9.05
N ARG A 45 13.99 1.14 -8.70
CA ARG A 45 14.94 0.02 -8.75
C ARG A 45 16.11 0.17 -7.79
N LYS A 46 16.06 1.13 -6.86
CA LYS A 46 17.07 1.32 -5.82
C LYS A 46 16.56 0.92 -4.45
N GLY A 47 15.40 0.28 -4.40
CA GLY A 47 14.79 -0.17 -3.16
C GLY A 47 14.15 0.93 -2.33
N VAL A 48 14.05 2.15 -2.83
CA VAL A 48 13.46 3.27 -2.09
C VAL A 48 11.99 3.02 -1.77
N GLY A 49 11.20 2.60 -2.78
CA GLY A 49 9.78 2.33 -2.57
C GLY A 49 9.54 1.25 -1.54
N LYS A 50 10.33 0.17 -1.59
CA LYS A 50 10.23 -0.93 -0.64
C LYS A 50 10.55 -0.48 0.78
N LYS A 51 11.60 0.34 0.95
CA LYS A 51 11.97 0.88 2.25
C LYS A 51 10.88 1.77 2.82
N VAL A 52 10.29 2.62 2.00
CA VAL A 52 9.21 3.51 2.42
C VAL A 52 8.00 2.69 2.85
N ALA A 53 7.62 1.69 2.06
CA ALA A 53 6.50 0.81 2.40
C ALA A 53 6.74 0.11 3.74
N TYR A 54 7.93 -0.43 3.95
CA TYR A 54 8.26 -1.09 5.20
C TYR A 54 8.18 -0.15 6.40
N LEU A 55 8.65 1.09 6.24
CA LEU A 55 8.57 2.10 7.31
C LEU A 55 7.11 2.41 7.65
N LEU A 56 6.26 2.55 6.65
CA LEU A 56 4.83 2.79 6.87
C LEU A 56 4.19 1.64 7.65
N PHE A 57 4.48 0.41 7.25
CA PHE A 57 3.94 -0.78 7.91
C PHE A 57 4.46 -0.92 9.33
N ASP A 58 5.74 -0.59 9.57
CA ASP A 58 6.34 -0.65 10.90
C ASP A 58 5.74 0.41 11.84
N GLU A 59 5.50 1.61 11.33
CA GLU A 59 4.97 2.70 12.14
C GLU A 59 3.48 2.56 12.42
N SER A 60 2.74 1.94 11.51
CA SER A 60 1.29 1.82 11.64
C SER A 60 0.87 0.38 11.41
N GLN A 61 1.07 -0.43 12.44
CA GLN A 61 0.70 -1.85 12.41
C GLN A 61 -0.82 -2.02 12.31
N GLY A 62 -1.24 -3.13 11.74
CA GLY A 62 -2.64 -3.47 11.63
C GLY A 62 -3.06 -3.83 10.23
N VAL A 63 -4.33 -3.61 9.92
CA VAL A 63 -4.91 -3.96 8.63
C VAL A 63 -4.71 -2.82 7.64
N TRP A 64 -4.26 -3.16 6.45
CA TRP A 64 -3.99 -2.21 5.37
C TRP A 64 -4.77 -2.60 4.12
N GLU A 65 -5.33 -1.61 3.45
CA GLU A 65 -5.97 -1.79 2.15
C GLU A 65 -5.21 -0.95 1.13
N ILE A 66 -4.77 -1.59 0.06
CA ILE A 66 -4.00 -0.95 -1.01
C ILE A 66 -4.71 -1.19 -2.33
N LYS A 67 -5.05 -0.12 -3.04
CA LYS A 67 -5.75 -0.23 -4.31
C LYS A 67 -4.91 0.33 -5.45
N GLN A 68 -5.01 -0.30 -6.61
CA GLN A 68 -4.34 0.13 -7.83
C GLN A 68 -5.36 0.22 -8.96
N THR A 69 -5.10 1.06 -9.95
CA THR A 69 -5.94 1.07 -11.15
C THR A 69 -5.63 -0.17 -12.00
N ILE A 70 -6.61 -0.61 -12.79
CA ILE A 70 -6.46 -1.82 -13.61
C ILE A 70 -5.30 -1.70 -14.61
N SER A 71 -4.99 -0.48 -15.05
CA SER A 71 -3.91 -0.24 -16.01
C SER A 71 -2.53 -0.20 -15.36
N ASN A 72 -2.45 -0.07 -14.03
CA ASN A 72 -1.17 0.07 -13.34
C ASN A 72 -0.65 -1.30 -12.85
N LYS A 73 -0.22 -2.11 -13.81
CA LYS A 73 0.28 -3.45 -13.51
C LYS A 73 1.59 -3.44 -12.72
N GLN A 74 2.41 -2.42 -12.92
CA GLN A 74 3.67 -2.28 -12.18
C GLN A 74 3.42 -2.07 -10.70
N ALA A 75 2.45 -1.22 -10.35
CA ALA A 75 2.09 -0.98 -8.96
C ALA A 75 1.55 -2.26 -8.32
N TYR A 76 0.70 -2.99 -9.03
CA TYR A 76 0.16 -4.25 -8.54
C TYR A 76 1.27 -5.25 -8.23
N SER A 77 2.21 -5.45 -9.16
CA SER A 77 3.35 -6.34 -8.97
C SER A 77 4.24 -5.89 -7.82
N PHE A 78 4.47 -4.58 -7.72
CA PHE A 78 5.27 -4.00 -6.65
C PHE A 78 4.67 -4.33 -5.28
N TRP A 79 3.37 -4.07 -5.09
CA TRP A 79 2.72 -4.30 -3.82
C TRP A 79 2.63 -5.78 -3.45
N LYS A 80 2.38 -6.65 -4.44
CA LYS A 80 2.40 -8.10 -4.20
C LYS A 80 3.77 -8.54 -3.70
N HIS A 81 4.83 -8.05 -4.32
CA HIS A 81 6.20 -8.38 -3.92
C HIS A 81 6.53 -7.84 -2.52
N VAL A 82 6.16 -6.59 -2.26
CA VAL A 82 6.40 -5.95 -0.96
C VAL A 82 5.71 -6.70 0.17
N ILE A 83 4.43 -7.01 -0.01
CA ILE A 83 3.65 -7.73 1.01
C ILE A 83 4.27 -9.11 1.27
N LYS A 84 4.66 -9.81 0.21
CA LYS A 84 5.25 -11.14 0.32
C LYS A 84 6.59 -11.12 1.04
N SER A 85 7.39 -10.09 0.81
CA SER A 85 8.75 -10.00 1.38
C SER A 85 8.79 -9.31 2.75
N TYR A 86 7.72 -8.63 3.16
CA TYR A 86 7.68 -7.97 4.45
C TYR A 86 7.51 -9.00 5.57
N GLU A 87 8.45 -9.04 6.49
CA GLU A 87 8.39 -9.93 7.64
C GLU A 87 7.28 -9.47 8.58
N GLY A 88 6.30 -10.33 8.82
CA GLY A 88 5.12 -9.99 9.60
C GLY A 88 3.92 -9.58 8.75
N GLY A 89 4.09 -9.58 7.42
CA GLY A 89 2.99 -9.30 6.50
C GLY A 89 2.17 -10.55 6.22
N ASN A 90 0.87 -10.40 6.17
CA ASN A 90 -0.05 -11.49 5.87
C ASN A 90 -1.14 -10.99 4.93
N LEU A 91 -1.13 -11.51 3.70
CA LEU A 91 -2.16 -11.16 2.71
C LEU A 91 -3.47 -11.84 3.10
N LEU A 92 -4.47 -11.04 3.45
CA LEU A 92 -5.77 -11.53 3.89
C LEU A 92 -6.73 -11.76 2.73
N GLN A 93 -6.75 -10.85 1.76
CA GLN A 93 -7.71 -10.91 0.66
C GLN A 93 -7.19 -10.10 -0.52
N GLU A 94 -7.52 -10.54 -1.71
CA GLU A 94 -7.21 -9.84 -2.95
C GLU A 94 -8.41 -9.95 -3.87
N GLU A 95 -8.86 -8.82 -4.43
CA GLU A 95 -9.98 -8.82 -5.34
C GLU A 95 -9.79 -7.80 -6.45
N MET A 96 -10.27 -8.16 -7.64
CA MET A 96 -10.38 -7.24 -8.77
C MET A 96 -11.77 -6.61 -8.71
N LEU A 97 -11.85 -5.31 -8.40
CA LEU A 97 -13.11 -4.61 -8.36
C LEU A 97 -13.42 -3.96 -9.70
N GLN A 98 -14.69 -4.05 -10.11
CA GLN A 98 -15.20 -3.43 -11.32
C GLN A 98 -16.48 -2.70 -10.96
N THR A 99 -16.35 -1.61 -10.24
CA THR A 99 -17.47 -0.81 -9.76
C THR A 99 -17.35 0.62 -10.26
N GLU A 100 -18.42 1.40 -10.11
CA GLU A 100 -18.39 2.82 -10.45
C GLU A 100 -17.40 3.59 -9.59
N GLN A 101 -17.18 3.12 -8.36
CA GLN A 101 -16.32 3.78 -7.39
C GLN A 101 -14.85 3.39 -7.55
N TRP A 102 -14.59 2.20 -8.04
CA TRP A 102 -13.22 1.73 -8.22
C TRP A 102 -13.14 0.63 -9.27
N ASN A 103 -12.17 0.76 -10.16
CA ASN A 103 -11.90 -0.24 -11.20
C ASN A 103 -10.42 -0.63 -11.13
N GLY A 104 -10.16 -1.80 -10.54
CA GLY A 104 -8.81 -2.31 -10.39
C GLY A 104 -8.67 -3.24 -9.20
N PRO A 105 -7.48 -3.83 -9.03
CA PRO A 105 -7.22 -4.74 -7.91
C PRO A 105 -7.15 -4.00 -6.59
N VAL A 106 -7.60 -4.66 -5.53
CA VAL A 106 -7.49 -4.20 -4.16
C VAL A 106 -6.86 -5.31 -3.34
N LEU A 107 -5.81 -4.97 -2.60
CA LEU A 107 -5.11 -5.90 -1.71
C LEU A 107 -5.42 -5.55 -0.27
N LEU A 108 -5.79 -6.55 0.50
CA LEU A 108 -6.02 -6.40 1.93
C LEU A 108 -5.01 -7.28 2.66
N PHE A 109 -4.22 -6.68 3.55
CA PHE A 109 -3.23 -7.44 4.31
C PHE A 109 -3.10 -6.90 5.73
N GLU A 110 -2.42 -7.66 6.55
CA GLU A 110 -2.16 -7.29 7.94
C GLU A 110 -0.67 -7.21 8.18
N SER A 111 -0.22 -6.13 8.81
CA SER A 111 1.17 -5.97 9.23
C SER A 111 1.25 -6.16 10.74
N GLN A 112 1.97 -7.19 11.17
CA GLN A 112 2.20 -7.52 12.59
C GLN A 112 3.66 -7.89 12.77
N ARG A 113 4.48 -6.89 12.98
CA ARG A 113 5.89 -7.11 13.23
C ARG A 113 6.15 -7.12 14.72
N ARG A 114 6.83 -8.15 15.16
CA ARG A 114 7.18 -8.30 16.58
C ARG A 114 8.45 -7.53 16.91
#